data_5d5554ba982129f3536e8b3734f1555a
#
_entry.id   5d5554ba982129f3536e8b3734f1555a
#
_cell.length_a   1.000
_cell.length_b   1.000
_cell.length_c   1.000
_cell.angle_alpha   90.00
_cell.angle_beta   90.00
_cell.angle_gamma   90.00
#
_symmetry.space_group_name_H-M   'P 1'
#
loop_
_entity.id
_entity.type
_entity.pdbx_description
1 polymer ?
#
loop_
_entity_poly.entity_id
_entity_poly.type
_entity_poly.pdbx_seq_one_letter_code
_entity_poly.pdbx_strand_id
1 'polypeptide(L)'
;MGFVAKNSGGGDFKRVPAGVHVARCFSLVDLGTQLTSGQYGEKMQHKIRIGWELFGEDEEGKPLTILSDGKEMPLTISKSYTVSLHEKAALRKDLAAWRGKDFTDEEAKAFDVSKLLGAYCMVNVTTSETNGVTYTNVAGLTPLPAALKNSKPSPVHSTVVFDLDNPDMEVFSRFHEKLQEVIKKSPEWAALNRQQAPNNSAPPPTVEEIDDDVPF
;
A
#
# COMPACT_ATOMS: atom_id res chain seq x y z
N MET A 1 -17.63 10.01 -43.67
CA MET A 1 -16.63 10.01 -42.57
C MET A 1 -16.99 8.85 -41.66
N GLY A 2 -16.16 7.80 -41.66
CA GLY A 2 -16.40 6.64 -40.80
C GLY A 2 -15.82 6.87 -39.41
N PHE A 3 -16.63 6.68 -38.38
CA PHE A 3 -16.17 6.64 -36.99
C PHE A 3 -15.50 5.30 -36.75
N VAL A 4 -14.16 5.26 -36.75
CA VAL A 4 -13.38 4.10 -36.34
C VAL A 4 -13.23 4.16 -34.84
N ALA A 5 -13.96 3.33 -34.10
CA ALA A 5 -13.69 3.10 -32.69
C ALA A 5 -12.35 2.38 -32.58
N LYS A 6 -11.30 3.07 -32.13
CA LYS A 6 -10.05 2.44 -31.74
C LYS A 6 -10.27 1.81 -30.37
N ASN A 7 -10.08 0.50 -30.27
CA ASN A 7 -9.87 -0.17 -29.00
C ASN A 7 -8.57 0.41 -28.40
N SER A 8 -8.68 1.39 -27.52
CA SER A 8 -7.59 1.80 -26.65
C SER A 8 -7.39 0.69 -25.63
N GLY A 9 -6.84 -0.41 -26.08
CA GLY A 9 -6.40 -1.49 -25.22
C GLY A 9 -5.52 -0.90 -24.15
N GLY A 10 -5.87 -1.15 -22.88
CA GLY A 10 -5.02 -0.80 -21.76
C GLY A 10 -3.60 -1.21 -22.09
N GLY A 11 -2.65 -0.30 -21.83
CA GLY A 11 -1.24 -0.53 -22.14
C GLY A 11 -0.83 -1.91 -21.69
N ASP A 12 0.07 -2.51 -22.45
CA ASP A 12 0.59 -3.87 -22.26
C ASP A 12 1.21 -3.95 -20.85
N PHE A 13 0.36 -4.26 -19.86
CA PHE A 13 0.75 -4.30 -18.46
C PHE A 13 1.56 -5.57 -18.26
N LYS A 14 2.91 -5.45 -18.38
CA LYS A 14 3.80 -6.59 -18.12
C LYS A 14 3.53 -7.08 -16.70
N ARG A 15 2.96 -8.27 -16.58
CA ARG A 15 2.68 -8.90 -15.29
C ARG A 15 3.97 -9.44 -14.71
N VAL A 16 4.05 -9.43 -13.38
CA VAL A 16 5.11 -10.14 -12.67
C VAL A 16 4.92 -11.64 -12.93
N PRO A 17 5.91 -12.35 -13.47
CA PRO A 17 5.82 -13.80 -13.68
C PRO A 17 5.76 -14.53 -12.34
N ALA A 18 5.13 -15.71 -12.33
CA ALA A 18 5.19 -16.62 -11.19
C ALA A 18 6.64 -17.07 -10.98
N GLY A 19 7.01 -17.34 -9.73
CA GLY A 19 8.37 -17.74 -9.39
C GLY A 19 8.91 -17.05 -8.17
N VAL A 20 10.20 -17.26 -7.91
CA VAL A 20 10.89 -16.66 -6.75
C VAL A 20 11.85 -15.59 -7.25
N HIS A 21 11.62 -14.35 -6.85
CA HIS A 21 12.37 -13.18 -7.30
C HIS A 21 13.10 -12.49 -6.18
N VAL A 22 14.30 -11.97 -6.46
CA VAL A 22 14.97 -11.03 -5.56
C VAL A 22 14.13 -9.75 -5.51
N ALA A 23 13.89 -9.27 -4.32
CA ALA A 23 13.04 -8.10 -4.11
C ALA A 23 13.60 -7.16 -3.04
N ARG A 24 13.32 -5.87 -3.17
CA ARG A 24 13.60 -4.86 -2.15
C ARG A 24 12.30 -4.18 -1.76
N CYS A 25 12.03 -4.09 -0.47
CA CYS A 25 10.92 -3.30 0.03
C CYS A 25 11.19 -1.82 -0.21
N PHE A 26 10.33 -1.16 -0.98
CA PHE A 26 10.47 0.26 -1.26
C PHE A 26 9.27 1.09 -0.82
N SER A 27 8.13 0.45 -0.53
CA SER A 27 6.91 1.18 -0.24
C SER A 27 6.17 0.61 0.97
N LEU A 28 5.78 1.52 1.87
CA LEU A 28 4.87 1.26 2.99
C LEU A 28 3.75 2.29 2.92
N VAL A 29 2.52 1.82 2.81
CA VAL A 29 1.35 2.68 2.70
C VAL A 29 0.34 2.28 3.75
N ASP A 30 0.02 3.20 4.64
CA ASP A 30 -1.10 3.06 5.54
C ASP A 30 -2.41 3.21 4.75
N LEU A 31 -3.25 2.18 4.84
CA LEU A 31 -4.56 2.16 4.19
C LEU A 31 -5.68 2.61 5.15
N GLY A 32 -5.35 2.83 6.42
CA GLY A 32 -6.32 3.05 7.48
C GLY A 32 -7.17 1.82 7.78
N THR A 33 -8.22 2.03 8.52
CA THR A 33 -9.16 0.99 8.92
C THR A 33 -10.12 0.65 7.78
N GLN A 34 -10.13 -0.61 7.38
CA GLN A 34 -10.90 -1.12 6.25
C GLN A 34 -11.90 -2.18 6.70
N LEU A 35 -13.10 -2.16 6.12
CA LEU A 35 -14.06 -3.25 6.29
C LEU A 35 -13.53 -4.50 5.58
N THR A 36 -13.45 -5.59 6.32
CA THR A 36 -12.99 -6.89 5.81
C THR A 36 -14.05 -7.93 6.08
N SER A 37 -14.55 -8.57 5.04
CA SER A 37 -15.46 -9.70 5.14
C SER A 37 -14.66 -11.00 5.22
N GLY A 38 -14.98 -11.86 6.16
CA GLY A 38 -14.33 -13.14 6.37
C GLY A 38 -15.31 -14.21 6.85
N GLN A 39 -14.82 -15.41 7.10
CA GLN A 39 -15.60 -16.55 7.55
C GLN A 39 -16.43 -16.26 8.82
N TYR A 40 -16.01 -15.30 9.65
CA TYR A 40 -16.65 -14.91 10.91
C TYR A 40 -17.39 -13.57 10.83
N GLY A 41 -17.83 -13.18 9.64
CA GLY A 41 -18.54 -11.93 9.38
C GLY A 41 -17.61 -10.77 9.02
N GLU A 42 -18.16 -9.57 9.10
CA GLU A 42 -17.46 -8.33 8.77
C GLU A 42 -16.73 -7.76 9.99
N LYS A 43 -15.51 -7.27 9.77
CA LYS A 43 -14.69 -6.65 10.81
C LYS A 43 -13.96 -5.43 10.26
N MET A 44 -13.91 -4.38 11.06
CA MET A 44 -13.04 -3.24 10.80
C MET A 44 -11.63 -3.58 11.24
N GLN A 45 -10.67 -3.45 10.32
CA GLN A 45 -9.27 -3.81 10.57
C GLN A 45 -8.33 -2.76 9.98
N HIS A 46 -7.40 -2.27 10.79
CA HIS A 46 -6.33 -1.39 10.29
C HIS A 46 -5.41 -2.17 9.37
N LYS A 47 -5.14 -1.60 8.19
CA LYS A 47 -4.36 -2.25 7.15
C LYS A 47 -3.22 -1.39 6.64
N ILE A 48 -2.13 -2.07 6.32
CA ILE A 48 -1.00 -1.51 5.59
C ILE A 48 -0.80 -2.27 4.28
N ARG A 49 -0.20 -1.59 3.29
CA ARG A 49 0.27 -2.18 2.05
C ARG A 49 1.79 -2.08 1.98
N ILE A 50 2.44 -3.22 1.79
CA ILE A 50 3.88 -3.31 1.59
C ILE A 50 4.13 -3.55 0.11
N GLY A 51 5.05 -2.77 -0.48
CA GLY A 51 5.42 -2.87 -1.88
C GLY A 51 6.89 -3.22 -2.05
N TRP A 52 7.17 -4.08 -3.04
CA TRP A 52 8.52 -4.50 -3.42
C TRP A 52 8.79 -4.21 -4.88
N GLU A 53 9.98 -3.72 -5.19
CA GLU A 53 10.55 -3.77 -6.53
C GLU A 53 11.28 -5.10 -6.72
N LEU A 54 11.17 -5.67 -7.93
CA LEU A 54 11.66 -7.00 -8.25
C LEU A 54 12.87 -6.92 -9.17
N PHE A 55 13.81 -7.85 -8.96
CA PHE A 55 15.03 -7.94 -9.75
C PHE A 55 15.21 -9.36 -10.28
N GLY A 56 15.81 -9.46 -11.45
CA GLY A 56 16.07 -10.70 -12.14
C GLY A 56 15.49 -10.70 -13.52
N GLU A 57 15.31 -11.88 -14.05
CA GLU A 57 14.83 -12.14 -15.41
C GLU A 57 13.60 -13.05 -15.37
N ASP A 58 12.78 -13.00 -16.41
CA ASP A 58 11.71 -13.95 -16.64
C ASP A 58 12.23 -15.27 -17.24
N GLU A 59 11.33 -16.21 -17.52
CA GLU A 59 11.69 -17.52 -18.10
C GLU A 59 12.36 -17.42 -19.48
N GLU A 60 12.19 -16.30 -20.17
CA GLU A 60 12.80 -16.02 -21.47
C GLU A 60 14.14 -15.28 -21.36
N GLY A 61 14.64 -15.04 -20.14
CA GLY A 61 15.86 -14.27 -19.86
C GLY A 61 15.71 -12.77 -20.07
N LYS A 62 14.48 -12.25 -20.08
CA LYS A 62 14.22 -10.82 -20.19
C LYS A 62 14.15 -10.17 -18.79
N PRO A 63 14.75 -8.99 -18.60
CA PRO A 63 14.69 -8.32 -17.33
C PRO A 63 13.25 -8.08 -16.84
N LEU A 64 13.04 -8.18 -15.53
CA LEU A 64 11.77 -7.89 -14.86
C LEU A 64 11.53 -6.38 -14.82
N THR A 65 11.53 -5.72 -15.97
CA THR A 65 11.39 -4.28 -16.11
C THR A 65 10.23 -3.91 -17.02
N ILE A 66 9.73 -2.69 -16.85
CA ILE A 66 8.83 -2.01 -17.78
C ILE A 66 9.46 -0.67 -18.18
N LEU A 67 9.07 -0.16 -19.32
CA LEU A 67 9.45 1.18 -19.74
C LEU A 67 8.43 2.17 -19.18
N SER A 68 8.88 3.08 -18.29
CA SER A 68 8.09 4.15 -17.73
C SER A 68 8.80 5.47 -17.97
N ASP A 69 8.16 6.41 -18.67
CA ASP A 69 8.72 7.72 -19.01
C ASP A 69 10.11 7.67 -19.67
N GLY A 70 10.29 6.65 -20.54
CA GLY A 70 11.56 6.44 -21.25
C GLY A 70 12.68 5.82 -20.41
N LYS A 71 12.40 5.39 -19.17
CA LYS A 71 13.33 4.71 -18.27
C LYS A 71 12.89 3.28 -18.01
N GLU A 72 13.84 2.36 -17.97
CA GLU A 72 13.57 1.01 -17.49
C GLU A 72 13.38 1.03 -15.96
N MET A 73 12.20 0.60 -15.54
CA MET A 73 11.83 0.52 -14.12
C MET A 73 11.55 -0.92 -13.74
N PRO A 74 12.02 -1.42 -12.59
CA PRO A 74 11.69 -2.75 -12.12
C PRO A 74 10.19 -2.94 -12.00
N LEU A 75 9.72 -4.15 -12.32
CA LEU A 75 8.35 -4.55 -11.98
C LEU A 75 8.17 -4.49 -10.47
N THR A 76 6.97 -4.13 -10.06
CA THR A 76 6.63 -4.03 -8.63
C THR A 76 5.49 -4.97 -8.29
N ILE A 77 5.52 -5.48 -7.06
CA ILE A 77 4.42 -6.25 -6.48
C ILE A 77 4.14 -5.75 -5.07
N SER A 78 2.91 -5.94 -4.62
CA SER A 78 2.53 -5.50 -3.28
C SER A 78 1.53 -6.44 -2.63
N LYS A 79 1.49 -6.44 -1.30
CA LYS A 79 0.54 -7.20 -0.49
C LYS A 79 0.01 -6.34 0.65
N SER A 80 -1.28 -6.41 0.88
CA SER A 80 -1.91 -5.73 2.01
C SER A 80 -2.04 -6.68 3.19
N TYR A 81 -1.83 -6.15 4.38
CA TYR A 81 -1.88 -6.89 5.64
C TYR A 81 -2.74 -6.15 6.65
N THR A 82 -3.41 -6.90 7.51
CA THR A 82 -3.90 -6.36 8.78
C THR A 82 -2.69 -6.08 9.68
N VAL A 83 -2.67 -4.90 10.32
CA VAL A 83 -1.60 -4.50 11.24
C VAL A 83 -1.73 -5.30 12.53
N SER A 84 -1.20 -6.50 12.52
CA SER A 84 -1.22 -7.40 13.68
C SER A 84 -0.04 -8.34 13.64
N LEU A 85 0.64 -8.49 14.78
CA LEU A 85 1.69 -9.49 15.01
C LEU A 85 1.22 -10.64 15.90
N HIS A 86 -0.11 -10.84 15.99
CA HIS A 86 -0.65 -12.05 16.61
C HIS A 86 -0.14 -13.29 15.86
N GLU A 87 0.07 -14.41 16.54
CA GLU A 87 0.65 -15.66 15.99
C GLU A 87 0.00 -16.15 14.69
N LYS A 88 -1.32 -15.96 14.56
CA LYS A 88 -2.10 -16.37 13.38
C LYS A 88 -2.11 -15.31 12.27
N ALA A 89 -1.61 -14.10 12.52
CA ALA A 89 -1.66 -13.01 11.57
C ALA A 89 -0.73 -13.25 10.36
N ALA A 90 -1.22 -12.94 9.17
CA ALA A 90 -0.44 -13.09 7.93
C ALA A 90 0.82 -12.22 7.95
N LEU A 91 0.73 -10.99 8.50
CA LEU A 91 1.89 -10.10 8.63
C LEU A 91 3.00 -10.74 9.46
N ARG A 92 2.69 -11.30 10.65
CA ARG A 92 3.69 -11.98 11.50
C ARG A 92 4.34 -13.14 10.77
N LYS A 93 3.54 -13.99 10.11
CA LYS A 93 4.03 -15.16 9.37
C LYS A 93 5.00 -14.78 8.27
N ASP A 94 4.63 -13.80 7.44
CA ASP A 94 5.47 -13.36 6.33
C ASP A 94 6.73 -12.65 6.83
N LEU A 95 6.64 -11.83 7.89
CA LEU A 95 7.80 -11.18 8.48
C LEU A 95 8.74 -12.16 9.18
N ALA A 96 8.22 -13.16 9.88
CA ALA A 96 9.01 -14.22 10.51
C ALA A 96 9.77 -15.03 9.43
N ALA A 97 9.08 -15.38 8.34
CA ALA A 97 9.66 -16.04 7.19
C ALA A 97 10.76 -15.17 6.53
N TRP A 98 10.52 -13.88 6.33
CA TRP A 98 11.50 -12.94 5.78
C TRP A 98 12.74 -12.78 6.65
N ARG A 99 12.56 -12.71 7.99
CA ARG A 99 13.66 -12.61 8.96
C ARG A 99 14.41 -13.92 9.14
N GLY A 100 13.80 -15.06 8.77
CA GLY A 100 14.31 -16.41 9.08
C GLY A 100 14.19 -16.79 10.56
N LYS A 101 13.43 -16.03 11.36
CA LYS A 101 13.13 -16.29 12.77
C LYS A 101 11.81 -15.65 13.17
N ASP A 102 11.10 -16.27 14.10
CA ASP A 102 9.86 -15.70 14.64
C ASP A 102 10.15 -14.53 15.59
N PHE A 103 9.10 -13.85 15.97
CA PHE A 103 9.11 -12.76 16.95
C PHE A 103 9.08 -13.30 18.37
N THR A 104 9.85 -12.71 19.25
CA THR A 104 9.62 -12.85 20.69
C THR A 104 8.36 -12.06 21.08
N ASP A 105 7.83 -12.30 22.28
CA ASP A 105 6.66 -11.56 22.77
C ASP A 105 6.93 -10.07 22.90
N GLU A 106 8.15 -9.68 23.27
CA GLU A 106 8.57 -8.28 23.35
C GLU A 106 8.68 -7.66 21.97
N GLU A 107 9.32 -8.35 21.01
CA GLU A 107 9.40 -7.87 19.62
C GLU A 107 7.99 -7.71 19.00
N ALA A 108 7.07 -8.62 19.29
CA ALA A 108 5.73 -8.61 18.74
C ALA A 108 4.86 -7.45 19.27
N LYS A 109 5.17 -6.93 20.47
CA LYS A 109 4.43 -5.79 21.05
C LYS A 109 4.73 -4.45 20.39
N ALA A 110 5.93 -4.27 19.83
CA ALA A 110 6.40 -2.96 19.37
C ALA A 110 7.33 -3.04 18.16
N PHE A 111 7.01 -3.87 17.16
CA PHE A 111 7.80 -3.93 15.94
C PHE A 111 7.47 -2.75 15.02
N ASP A 112 8.45 -1.93 14.76
CA ASP A 112 8.36 -0.84 13.80
C ASP A 112 8.52 -1.39 12.37
N VAL A 113 7.41 -1.34 11.60
CA VAL A 113 7.35 -1.84 10.23
C VAL A 113 8.19 -0.97 9.26
N SER A 114 8.49 0.27 9.62
CA SER A 114 9.32 1.16 8.79
C SER A 114 10.74 0.60 8.56
N LYS A 115 11.23 -0.25 9.47
CA LYS A 115 12.51 -0.97 9.34
C LYS A 115 12.60 -1.92 8.16
N LEU A 116 11.47 -2.22 7.52
CA LEU A 116 11.44 -3.04 6.30
C LEU A 116 11.89 -2.27 5.06
N LEU A 117 11.80 -0.95 5.08
CA LEU A 117 12.20 -0.13 3.94
C LEU A 117 13.67 -0.31 3.61
N GLY A 118 13.94 -0.54 2.33
CA GLY A 118 15.28 -0.83 1.83
C GLY A 118 15.77 -2.26 2.09
N ALA A 119 15.05 -3.06 2.89
CA ALA A 119 15.44 -4.44 3.16
C ALA A 119 15.14 -5.35 1.95
N TYR A 120 16.06 -6.28 1.69
CA TYR A 120 15.95 -7.25 0.61
C TYR A 120 15.41 -8.59 1.11
N CYS A 121 14.68 -9.27 0.24
CA CYS A 121 14.16 -10.62 0.46
C CYS A 121 14.04 -11.37 -0.88
N MET A 122 13.60 -12.61 -0.80
CA MET A 122 13.03 -13.33 -1.93
C MET A 122 11.50 -13.26 -1.79
N VAL A 123 10.82 -12.87 -2.86
CA VAL A 123 9.36 -12.89 -2.95
C VAL A 123 8.95 -14.07 -3.81
N ASN A 124 8.13 -14.96 -3.25
CA ASN A 124 7.49 -16.04 -4.01
C ASN A 124 6.18 -15.51 -4.59
N VAL A 125 6.10 -15.48 -5.91
CA VAL A 125 4.96 -14.99 -6.68
C VAL A 125 4.20 -16.16 -7.27
N THR A 126 2.89 -16.14 -7.10
CA THR A 126 1.96 -17.11 -7.72
C THR A 126 0.92 -16.36 -8.54
N THR A 127 0.37 -17.05 -9.51
CA THR A 127 -0.76 -16.57 -10.30
C THR A 127 -2.01 -17.35 -9.93
N SER A 128 -3.14 -16.67 -9.96
CA SER A 128 -4.46 -17.29 -9.83
C SER A 128 -5.39 -16.71 -10.90
N GLU A 129 -6.31 -17.50 -11.40
CA GLU A 129 -7.30 -17.05 -12.36
C GLU A 129 -8.69 -17.03 -11.72
N THR A 130 -9.40 -15.94 -11.89
CA THR A 130 -10.78 -15.79 -11.42
C THR A 130 -11.57 -15.03 -12.47
N ASN A 131 -12.65 -15.63 -12.97
CA ASN A 131 -13.52 -15.05 -14.01
C ASN A 131 -12.76 -14.62 -15.28
N GLY A 132 -11.77 -15.41 -15.71
CA GLY A 132 -10.95 -15.10 -16.88
C GLY A 132 -9.92 -13.99 -16.68
N VAL A 133 -9.77 -13.49 -15.45
CA VAL A 133 -8.75 -12.51 -15.08
C VAL A 133 -7.65 -13.17 -14.28
N THR A 134 -6.42 -13.06 -14.75
CA THR A 134 -5.24 -13.56 -14.02
C THR A 134 -4.78 -12.52 -13.01
N TYR A 135 -4.63 -12.96 -11.77
CA TYR A 135 -4.10 -12.17 -10.66
C TYR A 135 -2.72 -12.68 -10.28
N THR A 136 -1.84 -11.75 -9.91
CA THR A 136 -0.51 -12.06 -9.40
C THR A 136 -0.48 -11.78 -7.90
N ASN A 137 -0.02 -12.75 -7.12
CA ASN A 137 -0.09 -12.69 -5.67
C ASN A 137 1.28 -12.98 -5.03
N VAL A 138 1.56 -12.33 -3.91
CA VAL A 138 2.68 -12.69 -3.03
C VAL A 138 2.25 -13.87 -2.18
N ALA A 139 2.77 -15.05 -2.48
CA ALA A 139 2.48 -16.29 -1.75
C ALA A 139 3.30 -16.39 -0.46
N GLY A 140 4.51 -15.84 -0.43
CA GLY A 140 5.35 -15.84 0.74
C GLY A 140 6.65 -15.06 0.53
N LEU A 141 7.37 -14.88 1.63
CA LEU A 141 8.65 -14.19 1.69
C LEU A 141 9.70 -15.13 2.30
N THR A 142 10.96 -15.00 1.88
CA THR A 142 12.08 -15.71 2.51
C THR A 142 13.31 -14.80 2.59
N PRO A 143 14.28 -15.08 3.47
CA PRO A 143 15.49 -14.29 3.55
C PRO A 143 16.26 -14.30 2.23
N LEU A 144 16.97 -13.21 1.96
CA LEU A 144 17.92 -13.20 0.85
C LEU A 144 19.03 -14.25 1.11
N PRO A 145 19.31 -15.16 0.17
CA PRO A 145 20.38 -16.15 0.29
C PRO A 145 21.74 -15.50 0.60
N ALA A 146 22.57 -16.17 1.39
CA ALA A 146 23.88 -15.63 1.79
C ALA A 146 24.75 -15.24 0.59
N ALA A 147 24.71 -16.02 -0.48
CA ALA A 147 25.44 -15.73 -1.72
C ALA A 147 25.06 -14.40 -2.38
N LEU A 148 23.82 -13.95 -2.21
CA LEU A 148 23.31 -12.70 -2.79
C LEU A 148 23.47 -11.50 -1.87
N LYS A 149 23.86 -11.69 -0.61
CA LYS A 149 23.98 -10.58 0.35
C LYS A 149 25.03 -9.55 -0.05
N ASN A 150 26.09 -9.97 -0.72
CA ASN A 150 27.19 -9.11 -1.18
C ASN A 150 27.02 -8.60 -2.62
N SER A 151 26.03 -9.11 -3.35
CA SER A 151 25.75 -8.76 -4.75
C SER A 151 24.30 -8.31 -4.93
N LYS A 152 23.79 -7.53 -3.99
CA LYS A 152 22.44 -6.99 -4.07
C LYS A 152 22.30 -6.06 -5.28
N PRO A 153 21.19 -6.16 -6.04
CA PRO A 153 20.90 -5.18 -7.08
C PRO A 153 20.82 -3.77 -6.51
N SER A 154 21.20 -2.77 -7.31
CA SER A 154 21.06 -1.38 -6.90
C SER A 154 19.58 -0.99 -6.81
N PRO A 155 19.18 -0.23 -5.80
CA PRO A 155 17.83 0.32 -5.69
C PRO A 155 17.49 1.20 -6.90
N VAL A 156 16.28 1.08 -7.44
CA VAL A 156 15.80 1.92 -8.54
C VAL A 156 14.67 2.83 -8.07
N HIS A 157 13.64 2.28 -7.41
CA HIS A 157 12.58 3.09 -6.85
C HIS A 157 13.06 3.80 -5.57
N SER A 158 12.71 5.08 -5.44
CA SER A 158 12.83 5.77 -4.16
C SER A 158 11.92 5.12 -3.12
N THR A 159 12.31 5.15 -1.86
CA THR A 159 11.45 4.67 -0.78
C THR A 159 10.25 5.60 -0.61
N VAL A 160 9.07 5.02 -0.41
CA VAL A 160 7.81 5.72 -0.22
C VAL A 160 7.19 5.29 1.10
N VAL A 161 6.86 6.26 1.92
CA VAL A 161 6.05 6.07 3.13
C VAL A 161 4.84 6.97 3.04
N PHE A 162 3.69 6.41 3.31
CA PHE A 162 2.46 7.17 3.48
C PHE A 162 1.80 6.74 4.78
N ASP A 163 1.65 7.71 5.69
CA ASP A 163 1.10 7.53 7.02
C ASP A 163 -0.12 8.44 7.17
N LEU A 164 -1.24 7.88 7.59
CA LEU A 164 -2.48 8.62 7.80
C LEU A 164 -2.46 9.52 9.03
N ASP A 165 -1.55 9.28 9.98
CA ASP A 165 -1.39 10.17 11.14
C ASP A 165 -0.68 11.48 10.76
N ASN A 166 0.15 11.45 9.69
CA ASN A 166 0.84 12.62 9.14
C ASN A 166 0.93 12.52 7.60
N PRO A 167 -0.18 12.72 6.88
CA PRO A 167 -0.27 12.41 5.46
C PRO A 167 0.48 13.42 4.59
N ASP A 168 1.42 12.91 3.79
CA ASP A 168 2.03 13.66 2.71
C ASP A 168 1.11 13.63 1.47
N MET A 169 0.44 14.75 1.20
CA MET A 169 -0.52 14.86 0.11
C MET A 169 0.14 14.81 -1.28
N GLU A 170 1.43 15.14 -1.39
CA GLU A 170 2.18 15.01 -2.63
C GLU A 170 2.42 13.53 -2.93
N VAL A 171 2.83 12.74 -1.92
CA VAL A 171 2.94 11.29 -2.03
C VAL A 171 1.58 10.67 -2.37
N PHE A 172 0.52 11.08 -1.68
CA PHE A 172 -0.84 10.59 -1.94
C PHE A 172 -1.29 10.82 -3.38
N SER A 173 -1.02 12.00 -3.94
CA SER A 173 -1.43 12.36 -5.30
C SER A 173 -0.77 11.50 -6.40
N ARG A 174 0.37 10.89 -6.10
CA ARG A 174 1.12 10.00 -7.00
C ARG A 174 0.60 8.56 -6.99
N PHE A 175 -0.25 8.20 -6.04
CA PHE A 175 -0.83 6.86 -6.00
C PHE A 175 -1.83 6.66 -7.13
N HIS A 176 -1.87 5.43 -7.64
CA HIS A 176 -2.91 5.01 -8.57
C HIS A 176 -4.30 5.22 -7.96
N GLU A 177 -5.26 5.65 -8.77
CA GLU A 177 -6.63 6.01 -8.36
C GLU A 177 -7.28 4.96 -7.44
N LYS A 178 -7.18 3.67 -7.80
CA LYS A 178 -7.73 2.57 -6.96
C LYS A 178 -7.13 2.52 -5.55
N LEU A 179 -5.84 2.86 -5.40
CA LEU A 179 -5.21 2.89 -4.09
C LEU A 179 -5.70 4.09 -3.28
N GLN A 180 -5.81 5.25 -3.93
CA GLN A 180 -6.40 6.44 -3.31
C GLN A 180 -7.85 6.19 -2.85
N GLU A 181 -8.66 5.50 -3.67
CA GLU A 181 -10.03 5.14 -3.29
C GLU A 181 -10.10 4.25 -2.05
N VAL A 182 -9.18 3.28 -1.94
CA VAL A 182 -9.11 2.42 -0.75
C VAL A 182 -8.79 3.27 0.48
N ILE A 183 -7.79 4.14 0.42
CA ILE A 183 -7.40 5.01 1.53
C ILE A 183 -8.55 5.95 1.91
N LYS A 184 -9.22 6.56 0.92
CA LYS A 184 -10.35 7.48 1.12
C LYS A 184 -11.55 6.86 1.82
N LYS A 185 -11.70 5.54 1.79
CA LYS A 185 -12.78 4.81 2.48
C LYS A 185 -12.53 4.65 3.98
N SER A 186 -11.34 4.93 4.46
CA SER A 186 -11.01 4.77 5.87
C SER A 186 -11.62 5.86 6.75
N PRO A 187 -12.02 5.54 7.99
CA PRO A 187 -12.48 6.54 8.96
C PRO A 187 -11.42 7.59 9.28
N GLU A 188 -10.14 7.20 9.27
CA GLU A 188 -9.00 8.09 9.52
C GLU A 188 -8.93 9.18 8.45
N TRP A 189 -9.06 8.83 7.17
CA TRP A 189 -9.13 9.80 6.08
C TRP A 189 -10.33 10.74 6.21
N ALA A 190 -11.49 10.22 6.60
CA ALA A 190 -12.68 11.03 6.81
C ALA A 190 -12.50 12.01 7.99
N ALA A 191 -11.72 11.64 9.00
CA ALA A 191 -11.39 12.51 10.13
C ALA A 191 -10.43 13.65 9.71
N LEU A 192 -9.42 13.36 8.88
CA LEU A 192 -8.51 14.37 8.33
C LEU A 192 -9.26 15.46 7.55
N ASN A 193 -10.20 15.06 6.68
CA ASN A 193 -10.98 16.00 5.89
C ASN A 193 -11.89 16.88 6.76
N ARG A 194 -12.38 16.37 7.90
CA ARG A 194 -13.17 17.17 8.85
C ARG A 194 -12.33 18.21 9.57
N GLN A 195 -11.07 17.91 9.89
CA GLN A 195 -10.15 18.85 10.53
C GLN A 195 -9.66 19.96 9.58
N GLN A 196 -9.64 19.69 8.29
CA GLN A 196 -9.25 20.66 7.26
C GLN A 196 -10.41 21.49 6.73
N ALA A 197 -11.66 21.16 7.05
CA ALA A 197 -12.80 22.00 6.73
C ALA A 197 -12.68 23.33 7.53
N PRO A 198 -12.72 24.50 6.87
CA PRO A 198 -12.68 25.77 7.58
C PRO A 198 -13.82 25.80 8.60
N ASN A 199 -13.47 26.15 9.83
CA ASN A 199 -14.42 26.32 10.94
C ASN A 199 -15.28 27.57 10.66
N ASN A 200 -16.26 27.40 9.75
CA ASN A 200 -17.22 28.44 9.41
C ASN A 200 -18.36 28.43 10.44
N SER A 201 -17.99 28.45 11.73
CA SER A 201 -18.90 28.86 12.79
C SER A 201 -19.06 30.38 12.64
N ALA A 202 -20.12 30.78 11.94
CA ALA A 202 -20.61 32.14 12.02
C ALA A 202 -20.79 32.50 13.51
N PRO A 203 -20.34 33.67 13.94
CA PRO A 203 -20.58 34.09 15.32
C PRO A 203 -22.10 34.08 15.55
N PRO A 204 -22.56 33.73 16.78
CA PRO A 204 -23.98 33.76 17.09
C PRO A 204 -24.50 35.18 16.85
N PRO A 205 -25.73 35.34 16.34
CA PRO A 205 -26.31 36.66 16.10
C PRO A 205 -26.32 37.42 17.44
N THR A 206 -25.70 38.58 17.42
CA THR A 206 -25.76 39.54 18.55
C THR A 206 -27.23 39.86 18.77
N VAL A 207 -27.75 39.51 19.91
CA VAL A 207 -29.09 39.93 20.35
C VAL A 207 -28.99 41.43 20.58
N GLU A 208 -29.57 42.23 19.67
CA GLU A 208 -29.81 43.65 19.93
C GLU A 208 -30.77 43.74 21.09
N GLU A 209 -30.31 44.35 22.18
CA GLU A 209 -31.16 44.76 23.31
C GLU A 209 -32.24 45.67 22.76
N ILE A 210 -33.49 45.22 22.84
CA ILE A 210 -34.65 46.04 22.56
C ILE A 210 -34.79 47.00 23.79
N ASP A 211 -34.47 48.24 23.52
CA ASP A 211 -34.68 49.34 24.46
C ASP A 211 -36.19 49.56 24.66
N ASP A 212 -36.70 49.17 25.84
CA ASP A 212 -38.08 49.31 26.26
C ASP A 212 -38.25 50.69 26.92
N ASP A 213 -38.23 51.75 26.12
CA ASP A 213 -38.69 53.08 26.56
C ASP A 213 -40.04 53.38 25.91
N VAL A 214 -41.13 53.07 26.65
CA VAL A 214 -42.48 53.54 26.36
C VAL A 214 -42.81 54.68 27.35
N PRO A 215 -42.87 55.95 26.92
CA PRO A 215 -43.41 56.97 27.72
C PRO A 215 -44.97 57.02 27.62
N PHE A 216 -45.59 57.26 28.76
CA PHE A 216 -47.04 57.46 28.98
C PHE A 216 -47.68 58.51 28.08
#